data_24a6dda45d6359720ebb6e56fb326535
#
_entry.id   24a6dda45d6359720ebb6e56fb326535
#
_cell.length_a   1.000
_cell.length_b   1.000
_cell.length_c   1.000
_cell.angle_alpha   90.00
_cell.angle_beta   90.00
_cell.angle_gamma   90.00
#
_symmetry.space_group_name_H-M   'P 1'
#
loop_
_entity.id
_entity.type
_entity.pdbx_description
1 polymer ?
#
loop_
_entity_poly.entity_id
_entity_poly.type
_entity_poly.pdbx_seq_one_letter_code
_entity_poly.pdbx_strand_id
1 'polypeptide(L)'
;MGIERARGNGLTIAYEALGDPADPPLVLVAGLGRQLIGWPDGFLRALVERGHLVVRFDNRDVGESTHLSDGPQPDLRACLAGDTSSAPYSLSDMAADVAGLLEALGIESAHLAGVSLGGMIAQTVAIEHPERVRSLTSIMSTTGDRSLPQATPEATAVLFQPPSRSREEAMDRAVAGARVIGSPGFPMDEAAVRDVAGRAWDRGYDPGGIARQIAAVQASGERTEALRALRVPALVIHGESDPLIRVEGGRATAAAIEGAELVTIAGMGHDLPRGVWTQIADAIANLVARAERERVAAGAVG
;
A
#
# COMPACT_ATOMS: atom_id res chain seq x y z
N MET A 1 14.18 10.67 13.88
CA MET A 1 13.06 11.54 13.54
C MET A 1 11.80 10.90 14.10
N GLY A 2 10.75 11.65 14.38
CA GLY A 2 9.50 11.12 14.96
C GLY A 2 8.34 11.26 14.00
N ILE A 3 7.20 10.71 14.38
CA ILE A 3 5.96 10.86 13.60
C ILE A 3 5.49 12.31 13.70
N GLU A 4 5.23 12.91 12.56
CA GLU A 4 4.74 14.26 12.36
C GLU A 4 3.32 14.25 11.80
N ARG A 5 2.69 15.41 11.70
CA ARG A 5 1.34 15.56 11.14
C ARG A 5 1.32 16.66 10.09
N ALA A 6 0.75 16.35 8.92
CA ALA A 6 0.49 17.30 7.84
C ALA A 6 -1.01 17.44 7.58
N ARG A 7 -1.43 18.59 7.03
CA ARG A 7 -2.81 18.77 6.58
C ARG A 7 -2.85 18.71 5.06
N GLY A 8 -3.55 17.70 4.55
CA GLY A 8 -3.75 17.50 3.12
C GLY A 8 -5.16 17.00 2.84
N ASN A 9 -5.76 17.40 1.74
CA ASN A 9 -7.11 17.00 1.32
C ASN A 9 -8.17 17.13 2.44
N GLY A 10 -8.09 18.18 3.25
CA GLY A 10 -9.01 18.42 4.39
C GLY A 10 -8.78 17.55 5.62
N LEU A 11 -7.83 16.59 5.57
CA LEU A 11 -7.52 15.67 6.64
C LEU A 11 -6.20 16.02 7.33
N THR A 12 -6.02 15.50 8.54
CA THR A 12 -4.72 15.39 9.20
C THR A 12 -4.14 14.02 8.89
N ILE A 13 -2.93 13.97 8.36
CA ILE A 13 -2.22 12.75 7.98
C ILE A 13 -0.97 12.64 8.85
N ALA A 14 -0.85 11.54 9.60
CA ALA A 14 0.35 11.20 10.35
C ALA A 14 1.38 10.57 9.42
N TYR A 15 2.60 11.09 9.42
CA TYR A 15 3.67 10.63 8.54
C TYR A 15 5.04 10.63 9.23
N GLU A 16 6.00 9.97 8.64
CA GLU A 16 7.41 10.03 8.99
C GLU A 16 8.25 10.09 7.72
N ALA A 17 9.27 10.95 7.71
CA ALA A 17 10.25 11.06 6.63
C ALA A 17 11.62 10.62 7.12
N LEU A 18 12.32 9.79 6.35
CA LEU A 18 13.61 9.17 6.66
C LEU A 18 14.56 9.35 5.48
N GLY A 19 15.82 9.66 5.73
CA GLY A 19 16.84 9.89 4.69
C GLY A 19 17.19 11.36 4.52
N ASP A 20 17.93 11.67 3.46
CA ASP A 20 18.32 13.04 3.12
C ASP A 20 17.17 13.74 2.36
N PRO A 21 16.73 14.93 2.77
CA PRO A 21 15.72 15.70 2.03
C PRO A 21 16.10 16.05 0.58
N ALA A 22 17.40 16.00 0.24
CA ALA A 22 17.88 16.23 -1.11
C ALA A 22 17.74 15.01 -2.03
N ASP A 23 17.51 13.82 -1.44
CA ASP A 23 17.36 12.58 -2.22
C ASP A 23 15.98 12.50 -2.90
N PRO A 24 15.83 11.72 -3.98
CA PRO A 24 14.55 11.46 -4.62
C PRO A 24 13.48 10.96 -3.64
N PRO A 25 12.31 11.61 -3.55
CA PRO A 25 11.26 11.22 -2.62
C PRO A 25 10.58 9.92 -3.06
N LEU A 26 10.53 8.96 -2.15
CA LEU A 26 9.83 7.67 -2.27
C LEU A 26 8.74 7.57 -1.20
N VAL A 27 7.48 7.62 -1.62
CA VAL A 27 6.34 7.50 -0.72
C VAL A 27 5.87 6.05 -0.64
N LEU A 28 5.76 5.55 0.58
CA LEU A 28 5.32 4.19 0.88
C LEU A 28 3.86 4.19 1.32
N VAL A 29 2.99 3.56 0.52
CA VAL A 29 1.56 3.46 0.78
C VAL A 29 1.23 2.11 1.38
N ALA A 30 0.76 2.10 2.63
CA ALA A 30 0.48 0.88 3.39
C ALA A 30 -0.82 0.19 2.93
N GLY A 31 -0.94 -1.11 3.22
CA GLY A 31 -2.13 -1.93 2.92
C GLY A 31 -3.29 -1.69 3.90
N LEU A 32 -4.35 -2.48 3.72
CA LEU A 32 -5.60 -2.41 4.49
C LEU A 32 -5.35 -2.44 6.00
N GLY A 33 -5.83 -1.41 6.71
CA GLY A 33 -5.73 -1.27 8.16
C GLY A 33 -4.30 -1.21 8.72
N ARG A 34 -3.29 -1.15 7.85
CA ARG A 34 -1.88 -1.10 8.26
C ARG A 34 -1.44 0.33 8.52
N GLN A 35 -0.88 0.54 9.69
CA GLN A 35 -0.27 1.82 10.08
C GLN A 35 1.14 1.95 9.50
N LEU A 36 1.66 3.17 9.44
CA LEU A 36 3.01 3.48 8.94
C LEU A 36 4.11 2.64 9.63
N ILE A 37 3.92 2.28 10.90
CA ILE A 37 4.83 1.41 11.66
C ILE A 37 4.83 -0.06 11.18
N GLY A 38 3.93 -0.43 10.30
CA GLY A 38 3.88 -1.77 9.66
C GLY A 38 4.96 -1.99 8.60
N TRP A 39 5.62 -0.94 8.15
CA TRP A 39 6.79 -1.07 7.29
C TRP A 39 8.01 -1.47 8.14
N PRO A 40 8.70 -2.60 7.83
CA PRO A 40 9.82 -3.07 8.63
C PRO A 40 11.00 -2.07 8.62
N ASP A 41 11.55 -1.73 9.79
CA ASP A 41 12.64 -0.76 9.90
C ASP A 41 13.89 -1.14 9.08
N GLY A 42 14.19 -2.44 8.97
CA GLY A 42 15.28 -2.92 8.13
C GLY A 42 15.05 -2.70 6.64
N PHE A 43 13.79 -2.79 6.18
CA PHE A 43 13.41 -2.48 4.80
C PHE A 43 13.50 -0.97 4.53
N LEU A 44 13.02 -0.13 5.45
CA LEU A 44 13.15 1.33 5.35
C LEU A 44 14.62 1.76 5.27
N ARG A 45 15.46 1.18 6.14
CA ARG A 45 16.90 1.45 6.13
C ARG A 45 17.52 1.07 4.79
N ALA A 46 17.16 -0.08 4.24
CA ALA A 46 17.65 -0.51 2.93
C ALA A 46 17.27 0.45 1.79
N LEU A 47 16.11 1.10 1.85
CA LEU A 47 15.71 2.13 0.89
C LEU A 47 16.48 3.44 1.10
N VAL A 48 16.64 3.90 2.34
CA VAL A 48 17.44 5.11 2.67
C VAL A 48 18.91 4.94 2.25
N GLU A 49 19.52 3.78 2.51
CA GLU A 49 20.89 3.47 2.10
C GLU A 49 21.10 3.47 0.58
N ARG A 50 20.01 3.38 -0.20
CA ARG A 50 20.02 3.52 -1.68
C ARG A 50 19.78 4.94 -2.17
N GLY A 51 19.81 5.92 -1.27
CA GLY A 51 19.66 7.34 -1.62
C GLY A 51 18.22 7.74 -1.90
N HIS A 52 17.29 7.38 -1.02
CA HIS A 52 15.91 7.83 -1.09
C HIS A 52 15.49 8.58 0.16
N LEU A 53 14.79 9.71 -0.04
CA LEU A 53 13.96 10.29 1.00
C LEU A 53 12.68 9.44 1.12
N VAL A 54 12.62 8.57 2.11
CA VAL A 54 11.50 7.65 2.31
C VAL A 54 10.44 8.31 3.18
N VAL A 55 9.23 8.47 2.64
CA VAL A 55 8.07 8.99 3.37
C VAL A 55 7.06 7.85 3.56
N ARG A 56 6.71 7.54 4.81
CA ARG A 56 5.64 6.60 5.16
C ARG A 56 4.55 7.32 5.94
N PHE A 57 3.31 6.93 5.81
CA PHE A 57 2.18 7.60 6.45
C PHE A 57 1.06 6.64 6.81
N ASP A 58 0.21 7.05 7.74
CA ASP A 58 -1.04 6.38 8.04
C ASP A 58 -2.11 6.84 7.04
N ASN A 59 -2.73 5.90 6.30
CA ASN A 59 -3.88 6.21 5.47
C ASN A 59 -5.04 6.77 6.31
N ARG A 60 -6.05 7.43 5.68
CA ARG A 60 -7.31 7.78 6.37
C ARG A 60 -7.87 6.56 7.09
N ASP A 61 -8.49 6.77 8.23
CA ASP A 61 -9.08 5.73 9.09
C ASP A 61 -8.08 4.75 9.73
N VAL A 62 -6.80 5.11 9.77
CA VAL A 62 -5.74 4.26 10.32
C VAL A 62 -4.81 5.07 11.23
N GLY A 63 -4.42 4.47 12.36
CA GLY A 63 -3.38 4.98 13.26
C GLY A 63 -3.69 6.37 13.80
N GLU A 64 -2.82 7.33 13.55
CA GLU A 64 -2.94 8.71 14.03
C GLU A 64 -3.41 9.70 12.95
N SER A 65 -3.76 9.21 11.75
CA SER A 65 -4.43 10.02 10.73
C SER A 65 -5.91 10.23 11.07
N THR A 66 -6.58 11.14 10.36
CA THR A 66 -8.01 11.41 10.58
C THR A 66 -8.84 10.14 10.41
N HIS A 67 -9.71 9.88 11.37
CA HIS A 67 -10.73 8.85 11.35
C HIS A 67 -12.08 9.46 11.00
N LEU A 68 -12.75 8.92 9.97
CA LEU A 68 -14.06 9.38 9.50
C LEU A 68 -15.20 8.64 10.24
N SER A 69 -15.14 8.65 11.57
CA SER A 69 -16.04 7.90 12.45
C SER A 69 -17.42 8.53 12.66
N ASP A 70 -17.62 9.78 12.27
CA ASP A 70 -18.88 10.51 12.49
C ASP A 70 -20.01 10.09 11.55
N GLY A 71 -19.68 9.34 10.47
CA GLY A 71 -20.64 8.83 9.51
C GLY A 71 -21.13 7.42 9.85
N PRO A 72 -22.19 6.94 9.14
CA PRO A 72 -22.66 5.57 9.28
C PRO A 72 -21.58 4.57 8.85
N GLN A 73 -21.57 3.40 9.51
CA GLN A 73 -20.71 2.30 9.07
C GLN A 73 -21.24 1.73 7.75
N PRO A 74 -20.34 1.36 6.80
CA PRO A 74 -20.75 0.75 5.55
C PRO A 74 -21.37 -0.63 5.76
N ASP A 75 -22.38 -0.95 4.96
CA ASP A 75 -22.87 -2.32 4.85
C ASP A 75 -21.92 -3.16 3.99
N LEU A 76 -20.92 -3.77 4.62
CA LEU A 76 -19.93 -4.58 3.91
C LEU A 76 -20.56 -5.75 3.15
N ARG A 77 -21.65 -6.31 3.64
CA ARG A 77 -22.34 -7.42 2.96
C ARG A 77 -22.96 -6.92 1.64
N ALA A 78 -23.63 -5.79 1.68
CA ALA A 78 -24.17 -5.13 0.48
C ALA A 78 -23.02 -4.74 -0.49
N CYS A 79 -21.93 -4.13 0.02
CA CYS A 79 -20.77 -3.75 -0.80
C CYS A 79 -20.16 -4.96 -1.52
N LEU A 80 -19.97 -6.08 -0.85
CA LEU A 80 -19.45 -7.31 -1.45
C LEU A 80 -20.42 -7.91 -2.48
N ALA A 81 -21.73 -7.69 -2.32
CA ALA A 81 -22.77 -8.09 -3.27
C ALA A 81 -22.92 -7.11 -4.46
N GLY A 82 -22.15 -6.00 -4.45
CA GLY A 82 -22.14 -5.00 -5.54
C GLY A 82 -22.91 -3.71 -5.27
N ASP A 83 -23.67 -3.60 -4.16
CA ASP A 83 -24.26 -2.34 -3.73
C ASP A 83 -23.31 -1.56 -2.84
N THR A 84 -22.56 -0.64 -3.45
CA THR A 84 -21.55 0.17 -2.78
C THR A 84 -22.05 1.53 -2.33
N SER A 85 -23.37 1.76 -2.33
CA SER A 85 -23.98 3.04 -1.96
C SER A 85 -23.70 3.51 -0.53
N SER A 86 -23.33 2.59 0.36
CA SER A 86 -22.95 2.87 1.74
C SER A 86 -21.46 3.16 1.93
N ALA A 87 -20.62 3.07 0.89
CA ALA A 87 -19.19 3.38 0.99
C ALA A 87 -19.01 4.89 1.21
N PRO A 88 -18.33 5.32 2.29
CA PRO A 88 -18.21 6.74 2.62
C PRO A 88 -17.18 7.48 1.77
N TYR A 89 -16.30 6.76 1.11
CA TYR A 89 -15.26 7.26 0.20
C TYR A 89 -14.79 6.13 -0.74
N SER A 90 -13.92 6.48 -1.68
CA SER A 90 -13.37 5.62 -2.71
C SER A 90 -11.84 5.60 -2.67
N LEU A 91 -11.20 4.84 -3.58
CA LEU A 91 -9.76 4.92 -3.80
C LEU A 91 -9.33 6.27 -4.38
N SER A 92 -10.20 6.97 -5.12
CA SER A 92 -9.93 8.33 -5.61
C SER A 92 -9.74 9.31 -4.44
N ASP A 93 -10.59 9.20 -3.40
CA ASP A 93 -10.42 10.02 -2.19
C ASP A 93 -9.10 9.70 -1.47
N MET A 94 -8.70 8.42 -1.41
CA MET A 94 -7.43 8.00 -0.81
C MET A 94 -6.22 8.44 -1.67
N ALA A 95 -6.37 8.47 -2.99
CA ALA A 95 -5.37 9.00 -3.91
C ALA A 95 -5.19 10.51 -3.74
N ALA A 96 -6.30 11.25 -3.57
CA ALA A 96 -6.27 12.68 -3.26
C ALA A 96 -5.58 12.97 -1.92
N ASP A 97 -5.65 12.06 -0.92
CA ASP A 97 -4.89 12.20 0.33
C ASP A 97 -3.39 12.13 0.10
N VAL A 98 -2.94 11.21 -0.76
CA VAL A 98 -1.52 11.10 -1.13
C VAL A 98 -1.05 12.38 -1.84
N ALA A 99 -1.83 12.89 -2.80
CA ALA A 99 -1.53 14.15 -3.49
C ALA A 99 -1.50 15.33 -2.51
N GLY A 100 -2.47 15.39 -1.58
CA GLY A 100 -2.52 16.42 -0.52
C GLY A 100 -1.36 16.31 0.47
N LEU A 101 -0.90 15.10 0.79
CA LEU A 101 0.30 14.91 1.62
C LEU A 101 1.55 15.44 0.90
N LEU A 102 1.73 15.10 -0.38
CA LEU A 102 2.85 15.63 -1.17
C LEU A 102 2.86 17.15 -1.21
N GLU A 103 1.69 17.77 -1.43
CA GLU A 103 1.55 19.24 -1.41
C GLU A 103 1.93 19.82 -0.05
N ALA A 104 1.44 19.26 1.05
CA ALA A 104 1.72 19.72 2.42
C ALA A 104 3.21 19.59 2.79
N LEU A 105 3.93 18.63 2.19
CA LEU A 105 5.36 18.44 2.36
C LEU A 105 6.22 19.27 1.39
N GLY A 106 5.62 20.01 0.46
CA GLY A 106 6.32 20.76 -0.57
C GLY A 106 6.99 19.85 -1.62
N ILE A 107 6.52 18.60 -1.76
CA ILE A 107 7.01 17.63 -2.73
C ILE A 107 6.16 17.73 -3.99
N GLU A 108 6.73 18.25 -5.08
CA GLU A 108 6.03 18.40 -6.35
C GLU A 108 5.58 17.06 -6.94
N SER A 109 6.49 16.07 -6.97
CA SER A 109 6.23 14.73 -7.45
C SER A 109 7.14 13.72 -6.76
N ALA A 110 6.70 12.45 -6.66
CA ALA A 110 7.42 11.40 -5.95
C ALA A 110 7.36 10.06 -6.69
N HIS A 111 8.27 9.15 -6.33
CA HIS A 111 8.13 7.74 -6.61
C HIS A 111 7.15 7.14 -5.61
N LEU A 112 6.22 6.31 -6.07
CA LEU A 112 5.24 5.65 -5.20
C LEU A 112 5.52 4.16 -5.11
N ALA A 113 5.51 3.61 -3.90
CA ALA A 113 5.53 2.17 -3.68
C ALA A 113 4.40 1.78 -2.73
N GLY A 114 3.42 1.02 -3.23
CA GLY A 114 2.26 0.62 -2.46
C GLY A 114 2.13 -0.89 -2.32
N VAL A 115 1.75 -1.37 -1.13
CA VAL A 115 1.49 -2.79 -0.87
C VAL A 115 -0.01 -3.06 -0.77
N SER A 116 -0.51 -4.11 -1.45
CA SER A 116 -1.91 -4.54 -1.32
C SER A 116 -2.88 -3.40 -1.65
N LEU A 117 -3.77 -2.98 -0.74
CA LEU A 117 -4.58 -1.77 -0.86
C LEU A 117 -3.73 -0.53 -1.22
N GLY A 118 -2.55 -0.39 -0.62
CA GLY A 118 -1.64 0.72 -0.94
C GLY A 118 -1.16 0.70 -2.39
N GLY A 119 -1.03 -0.48 -3.00
CA GLY A 119 -0.77 -0.61 -4.43
C GLY A 119 -1.96 -0.16 -5.28
N MET A 120 -3.20 -0.45 -4.85
CA MET A 120 -4.41 0.05 -5.52
C MET A 120 -4.49 1.58 -5.43
N ILE A 121 -4.18 2.16 -4.25
CA ILE A 121 -4.12 3.61 -4.06
C ILE A 121 -3.04 4.23 -4.96
N ALA A 122 -1.81 3.69 -4.97
CA ALA A 122 -0.72 4.19 -5.80
C ALA A 122 -1.03 4.12 -7.30
N GLN A 123 -1.72 3.06 -7.76
CA GLN A 123 -2.26 2.97 -9.12
C GLN A 123 -3.26 4.10 -9.39
N THR A 124 -4.18 4.36 -8.45
CA THR A 124 -5.19 5.42 -8.59
C THR A 124 -4.53 6.82 -8.60
N VAL A 125 -3.50 7.06 -7.77
CA VAL A 125 -2.71 8.31 -7.83
C VAL A 125 -2.08 8.47 -9.23
N ALA A 126 -1.47 7.41 -9.77
CA ALA A 126 -0.85 7.48 -11.09
C ALA A 126 -1.86 7.74 -12.22
N ILE A 127 -3.11 7.29 -12.07
CA ILE A 127 -4.20 7.51 -13.03
C ILE A 127 -4.76 8.93 -12.92
N GLU A 128 -5.03 9.42 -11.71
CA GLU A 128 -5.79 10.65 -11.47
C GLU A 128 -4.90 11.87 -11.23
N HIS A 129 -3.64 11.66 -10.78
CA HIS A 129 -2.64 12.69 -10.51
C HIS A 129 -1.28 12.35 -11.15
N PRO A 130 -1.23 12.08 -12.47
CA PRO A 130 -0.02 11.62 -13.15
C PRO A 130 1.17 12.58 -12.99
N GLU A 131 0.92 13.88 -12.86
CA GLU A 131 1.94 14.91 -12.62
C GLU A 131 2.63 14.76 -11.25
N ARG A 132 2.00 14.08 -10.31
CA ARG A 132 2.54 13.80 -8.97
C ARG A 132 3.38 12.54 -8.91
N VAL A 133 3.44 11.73 -9.98
CA VAL A 133 4.07 10.40 -9.95
C VAL A 133 5.25 10.32 -10.89
N ARG A 134 6.45 10.09 -10.34
CA ARG A 134 7.69 9.87 -11.10
C ARG A 134 7.85 8.41 -11.55
N SER A 135 7.45 7.47 -10.69
CA SER A 135 7.36 6.04 -11.00
C SER A 135 6.39 5.35 -10.06
N LEU A 136 5.87 4.20 -10.49
CA LEU A 136 4.91 3.39 -9.75
C LEU A 136 5.49 2.01 -9.43
N THR A 137 5.56 1.64 -8.14
CA THR A 137 5.79 0.26 -7.70
C THR A 137 4.53 -0.29 -7.05
N SER A 138 3.95 -1.34 -7.65
CA SER A 138 2.77 -2.04 -7.14
C SER A 138 3.19 -3.40 -6.58
N ILE A 139 3.07 -3.57 -5.24
CA ILE A 139 3.53 -4.77 -4.53
C ILE A 139 2.33 -5.56 -4.04
N MET A 140 2.25 -6.87 -4.36
CA MET A 140 1.17 -7.80 -3.95
C MET A 140 -0.23 -7.19 -4.07
N SER A 141 -0.50 -6.54 -5.21
CA SER A 141 -1.74 -5.81 -5.47
C SER A 141 -2.43 -6.30 -6.76
N THR A 142 -3.53 -5.66 -7.16
CA THR A 142 -4.33 -6.08 -8.31
C THR A 142 -4.93 -4.87 -9.01
N THR A 143 -5.35 -5.04 -10.27
CA THR A 143 -6.13 -4.06 -11.03
C THR A 143 -7.56 -3.89 -10.52
N GLY A 144 -8.06 -4.84 -9.71
CA GLY A 144 -9.46 -4.91 -9.30
C GLY A 144 -10.35 -5.74 -10.24
N ASP A 145 -9.78 -6.39 -11.24
CA ASP A 145 -10.50 -7.30 -12.13
C ASP A 145 -11.02 -8.52 -11.35
N ARG A 146 -12.34 -8.63 -11.25
CA ARG A 146 -13.03 -9.70 -10.51
C ARG A 146 -13.03 -11.04 -11.24
N SER A 147 -12.64 -11.09 -12.51
CA SER A 147 -12.51 -12.33 -13.27
C SER A 147 -11.24 -13.12 -12.94
N LEU A 148 -10.27 -12.48 -12.29
CA LEU A 148 -9.03 -13.11 -11.84
C LEU A 148 -9.27 -14.07 -10.66
N PRO A 149 -8.38 -15.04 -10.44
CA PRO A 149 -8.44 -15.91 -9.27
C PRO A 149 -8.54 -15.12 -7.97
N GLN A 150 -9.56 -15.45 -7.18
CA GLN A 150 -9.85 -14.75 -5.93
C GLN A 150 -9.02 -15.34 -4.77
N ALA A 151 -9.05 -14.65 -3.61
CA ALA A 151 -8.45 -15.12 -2.37
C ALA A 151 -8.93 -16.52 -1.99
N THR A 152 -8.06 -17.30 -1.33
CA THR A 152 -8.51 -18.58 -0.76
C THR A 152 -9.55 -18.34 0.35
N PRO A 153 -10.42 -19.32 0.66
CA PRO A 153 -11.39 -19.18 1.76
C PRO A 153 -10.72 -18.83 3.10
N GLU A 154 -9.56 -19.41 3.39
CA GLU A 154 -8.78 -19.18 4.60
C GLU A 154 -8.24 -17.74 4.66
N ALA A 155 -7.69 -17.25 3.55
CA ALA A 155 -7.20 -15.88 3.44
C ALA A 155 -8.36 -14.87 3.51
N THR A 156 -9.50 -15.19 2.89
CA THR A 156 -10.72 -14.37 3.01
C THR A 156 -11.18 -14.29 4.46
N ALA A 157 -11.17 -15.41 5.20
CA ALA A 157 -11.55 -15.42 6.60
C ALA A 157 -10.67 -14.53 7.49
N VAL A 158 -9.38 -14.34 7.13
CA VAL A 158 -8.49 -13.40 7.84
C VAL A 158 -8.99 -11.97 7.71
N LEU A 159 -9.48 -11.55 6.53
CA LEU A 159 -9.98 -10.18 6.31
C LEU A 159 -11.27 -9.85 7.05
N PHE A 160 -12.12 -10.85 7.24
CA PHE A 160 -13.46 -10.68 7.83
C PHE A 160 -13.58 -11.20 9.26
N GLN A 161 -12.45 -11.29 9.98
CA GLN A 161 -12.49 -11.63 11.41
C GLN A 161 -13.23 -10.56 12.21
N PRO A 162 -13.98 -10.96 13.26
CA PRO A 162 -14.56 -10.00 14.18
C PRO A 162 -13.49 -9.06 14.75
N PRO A 163 -13.82 -7.81 15.14
CA PRO A 163 -12.87 -6.92 15.79
C PRO A 163 -12.23 -7.53 17.04
N SER A 164 -10.94 -7.27 17.26
CA SER A 164 -10.27 -7.66 18.51
C SER A 164 -10.81 -6.83 19.67
N ARG A 165 -10.92 -7.45 20.85
CA ARG A 165 -11.48 -6.84 22.06
C ARG A 165 -10.40 -6.39 23.05
N SER A 166 -9.16 -6.81 22.81
CA SER A 166 -8.02 -6.46 23.64
C SER A 166 -6.74 -6.43 22.80
N ARG A 167 -5.73 -5.77 23.34
CA ARG A 167 -4.39 -5.71 22.77
C ARG A 167 -3.81 -7.11 22.53
N GLU A 168 -3.95 -8.01 23.51
CA GLU A 168 -3.44 -9.38 23.40
C GLU A 168 -4.17 -10.16 22.29
N GLU A 169 -5.48 -10.05 22.20
CA GLU A 169 -6.25 -10.66 21.12
C GLU A 169 -5.84 -10.12 19.74
N ALA A 170 -5.54 -8.82 19.63
CA ALA A 170 -5.05 -8.24 18.38
C ALA A 170 -3.69 -8.80 17.98
N MET A 171 -2.78 -8.99 18.95
CA MET A 171 -1.48 -9.60 18.74
C MET A 171 -1.59 -11.06 18.31
N ASP A 172 -2.44 -11.85 18.97
CA ASP A 172 -2.68 -13.27 18.63
C ASP A 172 -3.29 -13.42 17.24
N ARG A 173 -4.25 -12.58 16.88
CA ARG A 173 -4.88 -12.57 15.56
C ARG A 173 -3.91 -12.16 14.46
N ALA A 174 -3.02 -11.20 14.73
CA ALA A 174 -1.98 -10.80 13.79
C ALA A 174 -1.06 -11.98 13.46
N VAL A 175 -0.63 -12.75 14.47
CA VAL A 175 0.18 -13.96 14.29
C VAL A 175 -0.60 -15.03 13.53
N ALA A 176 -1.85 -15.29 13.93
CA ALA A 176 -2.70 -16.27 13.25
C ALA A 176 -2.93 -15.90 11.77
N GLY A 177 -3.19 -14.63 11.49
CA GLY A 177 -3.32 -14.11 10.13
C GLY A 177 -2.01 -14.26 9.33
N ALA A 178 -0.87 -13.90 9.92
CA ALA A 178 0.44 -14.04 9.28
C ALA A 178 0.78 -15.50 8.92
N ARG A 179 0.33 -16.46 9.72
CA ARG A 179 0.48 -17.90 9.39
C ARG A 179 -0.35 -18.34 8.19
N VAL A 180 -1.48 -17.67 7.94
CA VAL A 180 -2.37 -17.99 6.81
C VAL A 180 -1.94 -17.31 5.53
N ILE A 181 -1.66 -15.98 5.60
CA ILE A 181 -1.40 -15.19 4.39
C ILE A 181 0.07 -14.90 4.15
N GLY A 182 0.94 -15.16 5.13
CA GLY A 182 2.38 -14.88 5.03
C GLY A 182 3.12 -15.80 4.08
N SER A 183 4.42 -15.63 4.05
CA SER A 183 5.35 -16.26 3.10
C SER A 183 5.78 -17.66 3.54
N PRO A 184 5.30 -18.74 2.92
CA PRO A 184 5.68 -20.10 3.34
C PRO A 184 7.14 -20.44 3.03
N GLY A 185 7.78 -19.75 2.08
CA GLY A 185 9.19 -19.95 1.72
C GLY A 185 10.19 -19.24 2.63
N PHE A 186 9.72 -18.46 3.61
CA PHE A 186 10.57 -17.63 4.48
C PHE A 186 10.19 -17.82 5.95
N PRO A 187 11.16 -17.76 6.88
CA PRO A 187 10.84 -17.83 8.29
C PRO A 187 10.05 -16.60 8.75
N MET A 188 8.95 -16.83 9.46
CA MET A 188 8.17 -15.78 10.10
C MET A 188 8.83 -15.37 11.42
N ASP A 189 9.01 -14.06 11.62
CA ASP A 189 9.37 -13.48 12.91
C ASP A 189 8.11 -13.17 13.72
N GLU A 190 7.66 -14.17 14.48
CA GLU A 190 6.43 -14.06 15.28
C GLU A 190 6.53 -12.95 16.32
N ALA A 191 7.71 -12.76 16.93
CA ALA A 191 7.93 -11.72 17.94
C ALA A 191 7.76 -10.33 17.33
N ALA A 192 8.30 -10.10 16.12
CA ALA A 192 8.12 -8.84 15.39
C ALA A 192 6.67 -8.62 14.98
N VAL A 193 5.94 -9.65 14.54
CA VAL A 193 4.52 -9.54 14.20
C VAL A 193 3.71 -9.14 15.43
N ARG A 194 3.95 -9.75 16.59
CA ARG A 194 3.29 -9.41 17.86
C ARG A 194 3.60 -7.98 18.29
N ASP A 195 4.87 -7.58 18.24
CA ASP A 195 5.29 -6.23 18.64
C ASP A 195 4.59 -5.16 17.79
N VAL A 196 4.63 -5.29 16.46
CA VAL A 196 3.98 -4.36 15.55
C VAL A 196 2.47 -4.28 15.81
N ALA A 197 1.81 -5.42 16.01
CA ALA A 197 0.37 -5.45 16.30
C ALA A 197 0.04 -4.78 17.63
N GLY A 198 0.83 -5.02 18.68
CA GLY A 198 0.67 -4.37 19.98
C GLY A 198 0.87 -2.85 19.90
N ARG A 199 1.93 -2.39 19.23
CA ARG A 199 2.17 -0.95 19.03
C ARG A 199 1.08 -0.31 18.17
N ALA A 200 0.57 -1.02 17.15
CA ALA A 200 -0.53 -0.52 16.33
C ALA A 200 -1.83 -0.37 17.14
N TRP A 201 -2.10 -1.31 18.05
CA TRP A 201 -3.21 -1.18 19.00
C TRP A 201 -3.06 0.07 19.87
N ASP A 202 -1.88 0.27 20.44
CA ASP A 202 -1.59 1.38 21.35
C ASP A 202 -1.67 2.75 20.64
N ARG A 203 -1.36 2.82 19.32
CA ARG A 203 -1.46 4.05 18.50
C ARG A 203 -2.88 4.36 18.03
N GLY A 204 -3.78 3.39 17.98
CA GLY A 204 -5.16 3.59 17.55
C GLY A 204 -5.67 2.41 16.72
N TYR A 205 -6.53 1.61 17.34
CA TYR A 205 -7.22 0.51 16.71
C TYR A 205 -8.65 0.92 16.34
N ASP A 206 -8.93 1.01 15.03
CA ASP A 206 -10.26 1.35 14.50
C ASP A 206 -10.76 0.27 13.52
N PRO A 207 -11.52 -0.71 14.02
CA PRO A 207 -12.13 -1.71 13.14
C PRO A 207 -13.18 -1.13 12.19
N GLY A 208 -13.81 -0.01 12.54
CA GLY A 208 -14.72 0.74 11.66
C GLY A 208 -13.97 1.34 10.48
N GLY A 209 -12.76 1.83 10.71
CA GLY A 209 -11.88 2.34 9.65
C GLY A 209 -11.50 1.27 8.64
N ILE A 210 -11.16 0.06 9.13
CA ILE A 210 -10.90 -1.10 8.25
C ILE A 210 -12.11 -1.40 7.38
N ALA A 211 -13.31 -1.40 7.96
CA ALA A 211 -14.55 -1.63 7.22
C ALA A 211 -14.79 -0.57 6.14
N ARG A 212 -14.53 0.72 6.44
CA ARG A 212 -14.64 1.81 5.47
C ARG A 212 -13.63 1.67 4.33
N GLN A 213 -12.40 1.25 4.60
CA GLN A 213 -11.40 0.97 3.57
C GLN A 213 -11.80 -0.21 2.67
N ILE A 214 -12.37 -1.29 3.22
CA ILE A 214 -12.90 -2.42 2.43
C ILE A 214 -14.03 -1.91 1.51
N ALA A 215 -14.95 -1.11 2.03
CA ALA A 215 -16.03 -0.53 1.23
C ALA A 215 -15.50 0.36 0.10
N ALA A 216 -14.44 1.16 0.36
CA ALA A 216 -13.78 1.99 -0.64
C ALA A 216 -13.20 1.15 -1.80
N VAL A 217 -12.55 0.02 -1.49
CA VAL A 217 -12.06 -0.91 -2.52
C VAL A 217 -13.20 -1.43 -3.40
N GLN A 218 -14.31 -1.83 -2.76
CA GLN A 218 -15.48 -2.35 -3.51
C GLN A 218 -16.13 -1.27 -4.38
N ALA A 219 -16.19 -0.03 -3.90
CA ALA A 219 -16.77 1.10 -4.63
C ALA A 219 -15.93 1.56 -5.83
N SER A 220 -14.62 1.33 -5.81
CA SER A 220 -13.70 1.86 -6.82
C SER A 220 -13.57 1.00 -8.08
N GLY A 221 -13.99 -0.26 -8.02
CA GLY A 221 -14.03 -1.13 -9.19
C GLY A 221 -12.68 -1.46 -9.82
N GLU A 222 -12.72 -1.80 -11.08
CA GLU A 222 -11.59 -2.22 -11.90
C GLU A 222 -10.86 -1.01 -12.52
N ARG A 223 -9.51 -1.09 -12.60
CA ARG A 223 -8.64 -0.04 -13.14
C ARG A 223 -7.85 -0.45 -14.38
N THR A 224 -8.05 -1.64 -14.93
CA THR A 224 -7.23 -2.20 -16.03
C THR A 224 -7.15 -1.26 -17.23
N GLU A 225 -8.28 -0.71 -17.70
CA GLU A 225 -8.29 0.19 -18.86
C GLU A 225 -7.55 1.50 -18.56
N ALA A 226 -7.73 2.07 -17.38
CA ALA A 226 -7.04 3.30 -16.99
C ALA A 226 -5.52 3.05 -16.83
N LEU A 227 -5.11 1.88 -16.35
CA LEU A 227 -3.70 1.49 -16.25
C LEU A 227 -3.04 1.36 -17.63
N ARG A 228 -3.76 0.95 -18.69
CA ARG A 228 -3.24 0.92 -20.07
C ARG A 228 -2.88 2.30 -20.63
N ALA A 229 -3.51 3.34 -20.10
CA ALA A 229 -3.24 4.71 -20.51
C ALA A 229 -2.01 5.32 -19.81
N LEU A 230 -1.47 4.68 -18.77
CA LEU A 230 -0.31 5.19 -18.03
C LEU A 230 0.96 5.21 -18.90
N ARG A 231 1.78 6.22 -18.66
CA ARG A 231 3.10 6.38 -19.31
C ARG A 231 4.21 6.56 -18.28
N VAL A 232 3.93 6.24 -17.02
CA VAL A 232 4.89 6.31 -15.94
C VAL A 232 5.73 5.02 -15.88
N PRO A 233 7.05 5.08 -15.66
CA PRO A 233 7.84 3.88 -15.39
C PRO A 233 7.26 3.08 -14.24
N ALA A 234 7.03 1.78 -14.45
CA ALA A 234 6.34 0.95 -13.48
C ALA A 234 7.09 -0.36 -13.19
N LEU A 235 6.93 -0.81 -11.93
CA LEU A 235 7.41 -2.08 -11.41
C LEU A 235 6.27 -2.77 -10.67
N VAL A 236 6.05 -4.04 -10.96
CA VAL A 236 5.13 -4.89 -10.22
C VAL A 236 5.91 -5.97 -9.51
N ILE A 237 5.70 -6.11 -8.20
CA ILE A 237 6.33 -7.17 -7.39
C ILE A 237 5.23 -8.03 -6.78
N HIS A 238 5.34 -9.36 -6.90
CA HIS A 238 4.31 -10.24 -6.36
C HIS A 238 4.88 -11.57 -5.86
N GLY A 239 4.36 -12.03 -4.71
CA GLY A 239 4.68 -13.35 -4.19
C GLY A 239 3.93 -14.45 -4.95
N GLU A 240 4.63 -15.51 -5.39
CA GLU A 240 4.00 -16.62 -6.10
C GLU A 240 3.09 -17.48 -5.19
N SER A 241 3.31 -17.40 -3.88
CA SER A 241 2.54 -18.13 -2.87
C SER A 241 1.48 -17.26 -2.17
N ASP A 242 1.17 -16.07 -2.69
CA ASP A 242 0.17 -15.18 -2.10
C ASP A 242 -1.25 -15.77 -2.17
N PRO A 243 -1.88 -16.10 -1.02
CA PRO A 243 -3.21 -16.67 -1.00
C PRO A 243 -4.33 -15.61 -0.95
N LEU A 244 -3.98 -14.35 -0.68
CA LEU A 244 -4.94 -13.26 -0.48
C LEU A 244 -5.18 -12.47 -1.78
N ILE A 245 -4.11 -12.00 -2.43
CA ILE A 245 -4.17 -11.49 -3.79
C ILE A 245 -3.30 -12.41 -4.63
N ARG A 246 -3.96 -13.25 -5.45
CA ARG A 246 -3.26 -14.24 -6.26
C ARG A 246 -2.28 -13.56 -7.21
N VAL A 247 -1.16 -14.23 -7.51
CA VAL A 247 -0.09 -13.69 -8.38
C VAL A 247 -0.60 -13.22 -9.75
N GLU A 248 -1.74 -13.74 -10.20
CA GLU A 248 -2.44 -13.31 -11.39
C GLU A 248 -2.85 -11.83 -11.33
N GLY A 249 -3.13 -11.29 -10.14
CA GLY A 249 -3.40 -9.86 -9.93
C GLY A 249 -2.18 -8.99 -10.28
N GLY A 250 -0.99 -9.41 -9.86
CA GLY A 250 0.26 -8.76 -10.24
C GLY A 250 0.58 -8.90 -11.72
N ARG A 251 0.40 -10.09 -12.28
CA ARG A 251 0.58 -10.34 -13.73
C ARG A 251 -0.35 -9.48 -14.57
N ALA A 252 -1.62 -9.37 -14.17
CA ALA A 252 -2.59 -8.52 -14.85
C ALA A 252 -2.22 -7.02 -14.74
N THR A 253 -1.73 -6.57 -13.58
CA THR A 253 -1.24 -5.21 -13.39
C THR A 253 -0.05 -4.92 -14.32
N ALA A 254 0.93 -5.79 -14.36
CA ALA A 254 2.10 -5.63 -15.23
C ALA A 254 1.71 -5.66 -16.71
N ALA A 255 0.80 -6.55 -17.11
CA ALA A 255 0.32 -6.64 -18.48
C ALA A 255 -0.52 -5.42 -18.92
N ALA A 256 -1.16 -4.74 -17.99
CA ALA A 256 -1.94 -3.54 -18.28
C ALA A 256 -1.06 -2.30 -18.53
N ILE A 257 0.07 -2.18 -17.83
CA ILE A 257 0.95 -0.99 -17.92
C ILE A 257 2.06 -1.23 -18.93
N GLU A 258 2.07 -0.45 -20.00
CA GLU A 258 3.10 -0.56 -21.05
C GLU A 258 4.51 -0.35 -20.49
N GLY A 259 5.41 -1.30 -20.75
CA GLY A 259 6.80 -1.24 -20.28
C GLY A 259 6.99 -1.53 -18.78
N ALA A 260 5.96 -1.97 -18.07
CA ALA A 260 6.09 -2.37 -16.68
C ALA A 260 6.99 -3.60 -16.51
N GLU A 261 7.89 -3.54 -15.53
CA GLU A 261 8.67 -4.70 -15.11
C GLU A 261 7.84 -5.56 -14.14
N LEU A 262 7.96 -6.88 -14.23
CA LEU A 262 7.34 -7.82 -13.30
C LEU A 262 8.43 -8.65 -12.60
N VAL A 263 8.40 -8.62 -11.28
CA VAL A 263 9.24 -9.46 -10.41
C VAL A 263 8.33 -10.36 -9.60
N THR A 264 8.35 -11.67 -9.86
CA THR A 264 7.69 -12.65 -9.01
C THR A 264 8.69 -13.30 -8.07
N ILE A 265 8.29 -13.57 -6.83
CA ILE A 265 9.18 -14.10 -5.79
C ILE A 265 8.62 -15.45 -5.31
N ALA A 266 9.35 -16.52 -5.58
CA ALA A 266 8.98 -17.86 -5.14
C ALA A 266 8.93 -17.96 -3.60
N GLY A 267 7.88 -18.59 -3.08
CA GLY A 267 7.68 -18.76 -1.64
C GLY A 267 7.27 -17.51 -0.87
N MET A 268 7.20 -16.35 -1.49
CA MET A 268 6.64 -15.13 -0.90
C MET A 268 5.12 -15.20 -0.93
N GLY A 269 4.48 -14.87 0.18
CA GLY A 269 3.03 -14.73 0.37
C GLY A 269 2.59 -13.27 0.33
N HIS A 270 1.61 -12.93 1.21
CA HIS A 270 1.05 -11.58 1.30
C HIS A 270 1.70 -10.77 2.43
N ASP A 271 3.02 -10.78 2.50
CA ASP A 271 3.83 -10.01 3.45
C ASP A 271 5.19 -9.65 2.84
N LEU A 272 6.01 -8.91 3.58
CA LEU A 272 7.39 -8.56 3.22
C LEU A 272 8.36 -9.28 4.16
N PRO A 273 8.66 -10.57 3.94
CA PRO A 273 9.58 -11.31 4.80
C PRO A 273 11.00 -10.76 4.69
N ARG A 274 11.77 -10.84 5.76
CA ARG A 274 13.13 -10.28 5.84
C ARG A 274 14.03 -10.72 4.69
N GLY A 275 13.86 -11.96 4.22
CA GLY A 275 14.69 -12.53 3.16
C GLY A 275 14.56 -11.86 1.79
N VAL A 276 13.51 -11.06 1.56
CA VAL A 276 13.30 -10.37 0.26
C VAL A 276 13.57 -8.87 0.29
N TRP A 277 13.87 -8.27 1.46
CA TRP A 277 14.00 -6.81 1.58
C TRP A 277 15.06 -6.24 0.64
N THR A 278 16.24 -6.84 0.58
CA THR A 278 17.32 -6.40 -0.31
C THR A 278 16.88 -6.47 -1.78
N GLN A 279 16.31 -7.59 -2.20
CA GLN A 279 15.85 -7.79 -3.57
C GLN A 279 14.78 -6.75 -3.97
N ILE A 280 13.81 -6.50 -3.10
CA ILE A 280 12.73 -5.52 -3.36
C ILE A 280 13.29 -4.10 -3.36
N ALA A 281 14.17 -3.76 -2.41
CA ALA A 281 14.77 -2.44 -2.34
C ALA A 281 15.68 -2.16 -3.56
N ASP A 282 16.44 -3.17 -4.04
CA ASP A 282 17.22 -3.06 -5.27
C ASP A 282 16.35 -2.82 -6.51
N ALA A 283 15.23 -3.57 -6.62
CA ALA A 283 14.31 -3.43 -7.74
C ALA A 283 13.66 -2.03 -7.76
N ILE A 284 13.24 -1.51 -6.58
CA ILE A 284 12.71 -0.15 -6.45
C ILE A 284 13.78 0.89 -6.81
N ALA A 285 15.00 0.77 -6.29
CA ALA A 285 16.08 1.71 -6.58
C ALA A 285 16.45 1.74 -8.07
N ASN A 286 16.45 0.60 -8.74
CA ASN A 286 16.67 0.51 -10.18
C ASN A 286 15.57 1.21 -10.98
N LEU A 287 14.29 1.05 -10.59
CA LEU A 287 13.18 1.77 -11.19
C LEU A 287 13.31 3.29 -10.99
N VAL A 288 13.60 3.72 -9.75
CA VAL A 288 13.82 5.15 -9.42
C VAL A 288 14.94 5.73 -10.28
N ALA A 289 16.09 5.07 -10.32
CA ALA A 289 17.24 5.54 -11.12
C ALA A 289 16.91 5.62 -12.61
N ARG A 290 16.11 4.70 -13.16
CA ARG A 290 15.62 4.77 -14.55
C ARG A 290 14.70 5.98 -14.75
N ALA A 291 13.70 6.14 -13.91
CA ALA A 291 12.72 7.23 -14.01
C ALA A 291 13.39 8.61 -13.88
N GLU A 292 14.37 8.77 -12.98
CA GLU A 292 15.10 10.03 -12.84
C GLU A 292 15.97 10.34 -14.08
N ARG A 293 16.60 9.32 -14.69
CA ARG A 293 17.34 9.52 -15.97
C ARG A 293 16.42 9.97 -17.11
N GLU A 294 15.25 9.36 -17.24
CA GLU A 294 14.24 9.71 -18.24
C GLU A 294 13.72 11.15 -18.05
N ARG A 295 13.49 11.56 -16.79
CA ARG A 295 13.09 12.94 -16.44
C ARG A 295 14.14 13.96 -16.84
N VAL A 296 15.42 13.70 -16.53
CA VAL A 296 16.53 14.60 -16.91
C VAL A 296 16.64 14.71 -18.43
N ALA A 297 16.53 13.59 -19.14
CA ALA A 297 16.58 13.58 -20.61
C ALA A 297 15.41 14.38 -21.22
N ALA A 298 14.19 14.25 -20.69
CA ALA A 298 13.02 15.00 -21.15
C ALA A 298 13.14 16.51 -20.87
N GLY A 299 13.67 16.90 -19.71
CA GLY A 299 13.89 18.30 -19.34
C GLY A 299 15.05 18.99 -20.10
N ALA A 300 15.96 18.21 -20.69
CA ALA A 300 17.08 18.75 -21.49
C ALA A 300 16.70 19.05 -22.97
N VAL A 301 15.52 18.62 -23.41
CA VAL A 301 15.02 18.77 -24.80
C VAL A 301 13.97 19.91 -24.92
N GLY A 302 13.50 20.46 -23.80
CA GLY A 302 12.55 21.58 -23.75
C GLY A 302 13.26 22.90 -23.43
#